data_536a02d0296169c8c213fb94f833c4a2
#
_entry.id   536a02d0296169c8c213fb94f833c4a2
#
_cell.length_a   1.000
_cell.length_b   1.000
_cell.length_c   1.000
_cell.angle_alpha   90.00
_cell.angle_beta   90.00
_cell.angle_gamma   90.00
#
_symmetry.space_group_name_H-M   'P 1'
#
loop_
_entity.id
_entity.type
_entity.pdbx_description
1 polymer ?
#
loop_
_entity_poly.entity_id
_entity_poly.type
_entity_poly.pdbx_seq_one_letter_code
_entity_poly.pdbx_strand_id
1 'polypeptide(L)'
;MLVVKIGGGSGTRIEPAVADLTEILRSGRKVLLVHGASGETNALAERLGKPPRFVTSVSGIESRFTDRETLEIFEMAYCGKANKAVVEAFQRRGVNAVGLSGLDGRIFEGRRKDTLTIQEGGKRKVLRGDYTGRVERVN
;
A
#
# COMPACT_ATOMS: atom_id res chain seq x y z
N MET A 1 -14.97 -14.94 9.87
CA MET A 1 -14.40 -13.96 8.91
C MET A 1 -13.10 -14.52 8.39
N LEU A 2 -12.86 -14.41 7.09
CA LEU A 2 -11.59 -14.77 6.44
C LEU A 2 -10.82 -13.49 6.14
N VAL A 3 -9.54 -13.43 6.51
CA VAL A 3 -8.63 -12.32 6.16
C VAL A 3 -7.65 -12.85 5.12
N VAL A 4 -7.59 -12.16 3.97
CA VAL A 4 -6.74 -12.54 2.85
C VAL A 4 -5.85 -11.35 2.47
N LYS A 5 -4.58 -11.61 2.21
CA LYS A 5 -3.64 -10.59 1.73
C LYS A 5 -3.16 -10.91 0.33
N ILE A 6 -3.25 -9.93 -0.56
CA ILE A 6 -2.66 -9.98 -1.91
C ILE A 6 -1.48 -9.01 -1.95
N GLY A 7 -0.35 -9.45 -2.51
CA GLY A 7 0.81 -8.60 -2.75
C GLY A 7 0.49 -7.44 -3.69
N GLY A 8 1.41 -6.50 -3.81
CA GLY A 8 1.26 -5.33 -4.69
C GLY A 8 2.46 -5.11 -5.61
N GLY A 9 3.30 -6.14 -5.80
CA GLY A 9 4.42 -6.08 -6.73
C GLY A 9 3.97 -6.00 -8.19
N SER A 10 4.89 -5.65 -9.09
CA SER A 10 4.65 -5.69 -10.53
C SER A 10 4.26 -7.12 -10.95
N GLY A 11 3.24 -7.24 -11.79
CA GLY A 11 2.72 -8.54 -12.25
C GLY A 11 1.73 -9.23 -11.29
N THR A 12 1.41 -8.65 -10.13
CA THR A 12 0.33 -9.18 -9.29
C THR A 12 -1.01 -9.05 -10.01
N ARG A 13 -1.71 -10.18 -10.17
CA ARG A 13 -3.04 -10.24 -10.78
C ARG A 13 -4.09 -10.42 -9.71
N ILE A 14 -5.06 -9.53 -9.67
CA ILE A 14 -6.13 -9.53 -8.65
C ILE A 14 -7.33 -10.39 -9.07
N GLU A 15 -7.56 -10.55 -10.38
CA GLU A 15 -8.76 -11.19 -10.91
C GLU A 15 -8.94 -12.66 -10.45
N PRO A 16 -7.91 -13.51 -10.43
CA PRO A 16 -8.06 -14.89 -9.93
C PRO A 16 -8.46 -14.90 -8.45
N ALA A 17 -7.78 -14.10 -7.62
CA ALA A 17 -8.09 -14.02 -6.20
C ALA A 17 -9.51 -13.49 -5.94
N VAL A 18 -9.96 -12.48 -6.70
CA VAL A 18 -11.33 -11.96 -6.61
C VAL A 18 -12.35 -13.02 -7.04
N ALA A 19 -12.05 -13.84 -8.05
CA ALA A 19 -12.92 -14.92 -8.45
C ALA A 19 -13.11 -15.94 -7.31
N ASP A 20 -12.02 -16.44 -6.73
CA ASP A 20 -12.05 -17.38 -5.61
C ASP A 20 -12.77 -16.83 -4.39
N LEU A 21 -12.49 -15.57 -4.05
CA LEU A 21 -13.12 -14.88 -2.92
C LEU A 21 -14.61 -14.63 -3.14
N THR A 22 -15.03 -14.47 -4.38
CA THR A 22 -16.46 -14.33 -4.72
C THR A 22 -17.22 -15.62 -4.37
N GLU A 23 -16.68 -16.79 -4.67
CA GLU A 23 -17.31 -18.07 -4.30
C GLU A 23 -17.37 -18.26 -2.77
N ILE A 24 -16.31 -17.86 -2.07
CA ILE A 24 -16.29 -17.88 -0.60
C ILE A 24 -17.36 -16.95 -0.01
N LEU A 25 -17.54 -15.76 -0.58
CA LEU A 25 -18.57 -14.82 -0.15
C LEU A 25 -19.97 -15.34 -0.43
N ARG A 26 -20.20 -16.00 -1.57
CA ARG A 26 -21.47 -16.66 -1.92
C ARG A 26 -21.85 -17.78 -0.95
N SER A 27 -20.85 -18.44 -0.34
CA SER A 27 -21.10 -19.43 0.72
C SER A 27 -21.48 -18.81 2.08
N GLY A 28 -21.68 -17.48 2.15
CA GLY A 28 -22.08 -16.78 3.36
C GLY A 28 -20.93 -16.37 4.29
N ARG A 29 -19.68 -16.62 3.90
CA ARG A 29 -18.51 -16.22 4.71
C ARG A 29 -18.17 -14.73 4.50
N LYS A 30 -17.87 -14.03 5.58
CA LYS A 30 -17.34 -12.66 5.52
C LYS A 30 -15.86 -12.67 5.16
N VAL A 31 -15.44 -11.78 4.26
CA VAL A 31 -14.05 -11.65 3.80
C VAL A 31 -13.56 -10.22 4.04
N LEU A 32 -12.35 -10.10 4.57
CA LEU A 32 -11.55 -8.89 4.58
C LEU A 32 -10.35 -9.10 3.65
N LEU A 33 -10.28 -8.34 2.56
CA LEU A 33 -9.16 -8.39 1.63
C LEU A 33 -8.20 -7.21 1.88
N VAL A 34 -6.94 -7.52 2.16
CA VAL A 34 -5.85 -6.56 2.26
C VAL A 34 -4.99 -6.66 1.01
N HIS A 35 -4.77 -5.54 0.33
CA HIS A 35 -3.96 -5.52 -0.89
C HIS A 35 -2.80 -4.54 -0.80
N GLY A 36 -1.75 -4.81 -1.58
CA GLY A 36 -0.66 -3.86 -1.86
C GLY A 36 -0.83 -3.20 -3.22
N ALA A 37 0.04 -2.21 -3.52
CA ALA A 37 0.09 -1.54 -4.81
C ALA A 37 1.50 -0.97 -5.13
N SER A 38 2.56 -1.59 -4.63
CA SER A 38 3.93 -1.06 -4.80
C SER A 38 4.35 -0.95 -6.27
N GLY A 39 3.97 -1.91 -7.11
CA GLY A 39 4.23 -1.87 -8.55
C GLY A 39 3.51 -0.71 -9.25
N GLU A 40 2.22 -0.52 -8.91
CA GLU A 40 1.43 0.60 -9.44
C GLU A 40 1.96 1.96 -8.97
N THR A 41 2.42 2.03 -7.72
CA THR A 41 3.04 3.25 -7.18
C THR A 41 4.31 3.60 -7.94
N ASN A 42 5.18 2.62 -8.22
CA ASN A 42 6.40 2.85 -8.99
C ASN A 42 6.08 3.35 -10.40
N ALA A 43 5.20 2.64 -11.10
CA ALA A 43 4.80 2.99 -12.45
C ALA A 43 4.15 4.39 -12.53
N LEU A 44 3.32 4.75 -11.57
CA LEU A 44 2.71 6.08 -11.49
C LEU A 44 3.75 7.16 -11.19
N ALA A 45 4.65 6.90 -10.26
CA ALA A 45 5.74 7.81 -9.89
C ALA A 45 6.65 8.12 -11.10
N GLU A 46 7.04 7.11 -11.86
CA GLU A 46 7.82 7.29 -13.09
C GLU A 46 7.07 8.14 -14.13
N ARG A 47 5.77 7.86 -14.36
CA ARG A 47 4.94 8.63 -15.29
C ARG A 47 4.76 10.09 -14.90
N LEU A 48 4.79 10.38 -13.59
CA LEU A 48 4.71 11.75 -13.05
C LEU A 48 6.07 12.43 -12.97
N GLY A 49 7.15 11.81 -13.47
CA GLY A 49 8.50 12.37 -13.43
C GLY A 49 9.15 12.36 -12.05
N LYS A 50 8.60 11.58 -11.10
CA LYS A 50 9.11 11.41 -9.74
C LYS A 50 9.48 9.95 -9.49
N PRO A 51 10.54 9.41 -10.12
CA PRO A 51 10.91 8.00 -9.95
C PRO A 51 11.14 7.65 -8.48
N PRO A 52 10.78 6.43 -8.04
CA PRO A 52 10.90 6.04 -6.65
C PRO A 52 12.36 6.00 -6.21
N ARG A 53 12.64 6.61 -5.07
CA ARG A 53 13.95 6.54 -4.41
C ARG A 53 13.90 5.51 -3.30
N PHE A 54 14.79 4.51 -3.35
CA PHE A 54 14.98 3.54 -2.27
C PHE A 54 16.21 3.88 -1.46
N VAL A 55 16.17 3.63 -0.17
CA VAL A 55 17.24 3.89 0.77
C VAL A 55 17.38 2.71 1.74
N THR A 56 18.63 2.41 2.11
CA THR A 56 18.93 1.32 3.04
C THR A 56 19.19 1.89 4.42
N SER A 57 18.45 1.45 5.42
CA SER A 57 18.68 1.81 6.82
C SER A 57 19.97 1.22 7.35
N VAL A 58 20.47 1.71 8.48
CA VAL A 58 21.65 1.14 9.16
C VAL A 58 21.46 -0.32 9.59
N SER A 59 20.21 -0.78 9.70
CA SER A 59 19.88 -2.20 9.97
C SER A 59 19.80 -3.07 8.71
N GLY A 60 20.15 -2.53 7.53
CA GLY A 60 20.13 -3.25 6.25
C GLY A 60 18.73 -3.35 5.60
N ILE A 61 17.72 -2.73 6.16
CA ILE A 61 16.36 -2.75 5.58
C ILE A 61 16.26 -1.68 4.50
N GLU A 62 15.94 -2.13 3.28
CA GLU A 62 15.60 -1.24 2.17
C GLU A 62 14.15 -0.77 2.28
N SER A 63 13.93 0.52 2.10
CA SER A 63 12.61 1.13 2.09
C SER A 63 12.55 2.29 1.11
N ARG A 64 11.34 2.61 0.61
CA ARG A 64 11.12 3.80 -0.21
C ARG A 64 11.25 5.05 0.66
N PHE A 65 12.10 5.98 0.25
CA PHE A 65 12.08 7.32 0.81
C PHE A 65 10.80 8.03 0.35
N THR A 66 9.95 8.33 1.30
CA THR A 66 8.60 8.83 1.05
C THR A 66 8.49 10.28 1.54
N ASP A 67 8.88 11.24 0.70
CA ASP A 67 8.61 12.66 0.95
C ASP A 67 7.12 12.98 0.70
N ARG A 68 6.71 14.23 0.88
CA ARG A 68 5.31 14.63 0.76
C ARG A 68 4.73 14.32 -0.63
N GLU A 69 5.46 14.66 -1.67
CA GLU A 69 5.05 14.40 -3.05
C GLU A 69 4.96 12.89 -3.36
N THR A 70 5.95 12.12 -2.89
CA THR A 70 5.91 10.66 -3.02
C THR A 70 4.74 10.06 -2.25
N LEU A 71 4.38 10.61 -1.08
CA LEU A 71 3.20 10.17 -0.32
C LEU A 71 1.90 10.44 -1.09
N GLU A 72 1.76 11.58 -1.75
CA GLU A 72 0.59 11.90 -2.58
C GLU A 72 0.46 10.92 -3.77
N ILE A 73 1.57 10.59 -4.43
CA ILE A 73 1.59 9.57 -5.49
C ILE A 73 1.19 8.20 -4.92
N PHE A 74 1.68 7.87 -3.73
CA PHE A 74 1.32 6.64 -3.03
C PHE A 74 -0.20 6.58 -2.75
N GLU A 75 -0.78 7.67 -2.23
CA GLU A 75 -2.23 7.77 -1.98
C GLU A 75 -3.02 7.60 -3.27
N MET A 76 -2.63 8.26 -4.37
CA MET A 76 -3.28 8.09 -5.68
C MET A 76 -3.23 6.63 -6.16
N ALA A 77 -2.07 5.97 -6.03
CA ALA A 77 -1.91 4.59 -6.48
C ALA A 77 -2.67 3.59 -5.60
N TYR A 78 -2.53 3.68 -4.28
CA TYR A 78 -3.13 2.73 -3.34
C TYR A 78 -4.62 2.95 -3.14
N CYS A 79 -5.04 4.17 -2.80
CA CYS A 79 -6.42 4.46 -2.44
C CYS A 79 -7.30 4.69 -3.68
N GLY A 80 -6.74 5.32 -4.70
CA GLY A 80 -7.43 5.59 -5.96
C GLY A 80 -7.40 4.37 -6.90
N LYS A 81 -6.28 4.11 -7.54
CA LYS A 81 -6.19 3.13 -8.62
C LYS A 81 -6.38 1.69 -8.13
N ALA A 82 -5.51 1.20 -7.24
CA ALA A 82 -5.50 -0.21 -6.86
C ALA A 82 -6.72 -0.60 -6.03
N ASN A 83 -7.08 0.18 -5.03
CA ASN A 83 -8.24 -0.07 -4.18
C ASN A 83 -9.53 -0.09 -5.02
N LYS A 84 -9.74 0.89 -5.89
CA LYS A 84 -10.95 0.96 -6.71
C LYS A 84 -10.99 -0.11 -7.80
N ALA A 85 -9.85 -0.53 -8.35
CA ALA A 85 -9.81 -1.66 -9.27
C ALA A 85 -10.23 -2.98 -8.58
N VAL A 86 -9.84 -3.20 -7.33
CA VAL A 86 -10.31 -4.35 -6.54
C VAL A 86 -11.81 -4.28 -6.30
N VAL A 87 -12.33 -3.12 -5.88
CA VAL A 87 -13.77 -2.91 -5.68
C VAL A 87 -14.54 -3.16 -6.97
N GLU A 88 -14.09 -2.59 -8.08
CA GLU A 88 -14.70 -2.79 -9.41
C GLU A 88 -14.74 -4.27 -9.80
N ALA A 89 -13.64 -5.00 -9.57
CA ALA A 89 -13.58 -6.43 -9.89
C ALA A 89 -14.61 -7.26 -9.10
N PHE A 90 -14.86 -6.92 -7.84
CA PHE A 90 -15.93 -7.53 -7.03
C PHE A 90 -17.32 -7.11 -7.51
N GLN A 91 -17.54 -5.83 -7.78
CA GLN A 91 -18.83 -5.31 -8.25
C GLN A 91 -19.25 -5.98 -9.58
N ARG A 92 -18.31 -6.17 -10.52
CA ARG A 92 -18.56 -6.92 -11.77
C ARG A 92 -19.02 -8.36 -11.54
N ARG A 93 -18.78 -8.93 -10.37
CA ARG A 93 -19.21 -10.27 -9.97
C ARG A 93 -20.45 -10.28 -9.07
N GLY A 94 -21.10 -9.11 -8.93
CA GLY A 94 -22.30 -8.94 -8.11
C GLY A 94 -22.02 -8.92 -6.60
N VAL A 95 -20.76 -8.72 -6.19
CA VAL A 95 -20.39 -8.56 -4.78
C VAL A 95 -20.35 -7.08 -4.43
N ASN A 96 -21.17 -6.66 -3.49
CA ASN A 96 -21.17 -5.27 -2.99
C ASN A 96 -19.98 -5.06 -2.03
N ALA A 97 -18.85 -4.66 -2.58
CA ALA A 97 -17.61 -4.43 -1.85
C ALA A 97 -17.41 -2.94 -1.55
N VAL A 98 -16.82 -2.64 -0.41
CA VAL A 98 -16.36 -1.31 -0.01
C VAL A 98 -14.84 -1.33 0.13
N GLY A 99 -14.18 -0.35 -0.48
CA GLY A 99 -12.73 -0.18 -0.39
C GLY A 99 -12.38 0.96 0.55
N LEU A 100 -11.61 0.65 1.58
CA LEU A 100 -11.11 1.58 2.59
C LEU A 100 -9.58 1.61 2.58
N SER A 101 -9.01 2.64 3.15
CA SER A 101 -7.58 2.79 3.44
C SER A 101 -7.38 3.03 4.95
N GLY A 102 -6.14 3.05 5.39
CA GLY A 102 -5.82 3.36 6.79
C GLY A 102 -6.25 4.78 7.24
N LEU A 103 -6.46 5.69 6.29
CA LEU A 103 -6.93 7.06 6.54
C LEU A 103 -8.42 7.12 6.87
N ASP A 104 -9.21 6.26 6.21
CA ASP A 104 -10.67 6.27 6.34
C ASP A 104 -11.06 5.92 7.78
N GLY A 105 -11.83 6.77 8.42
CA GLY A 105 -12.24 6.59 9.82
C GLY A 105 -11.06 6.44 10.80
N ARG A 106 -9.85 6.88 10.41
CA ARG A 106 -8.63 6.73 11.21
C ARG A 106 -8.35 5.26 11.59
N ILE A 107 -8.59 4.35 10.62
CA ILE A 107 -8.39 2.90 10.85
C ILE A 107 -6.99 2.60 11.38
N PHE A 108 -5.96 3.31 10.86
CA PHE A 108 -4.60 3.25 11.39
C PHE A 108 -4.21 4.59 12.00
N GLU A 109 -3.85 4.57 13.26
CA GLU A 109 -3.21 5.69 13.95
C GLU A 109 -1.75 5.35 14.20
N GLY A 110 -0.86 6.31 13.93
CA GLY A 110 0.57 6.05 14.04
C GLY A 110 1.39 7.29 14.30
N ARG A 111 2.65 7.06 14.65
CA ARG A 111 3.64 8.11 14.84
C ARG A 111 4.61 8.14 13.67
N ARG A 112 4.77 9.32 13.07
CA ARG A 112 5.77 9.56 12.04
C ARG A 112 7.18 9.49 12.63
N LYS A 113 8.14 8.98 11.86
CA LYS A 113 9.56 9.10 12.16
C LYS A 113 10.07 10.44 11.63
N ASP A 114 10.58 11.30 12.50
CA ASP A 114 11.08 12.62 12.09
C ASP A 114 12.38 12.53 11.30
N THR A 115 13.17 11.48 11.54
CA THR A 115 14.46 11.24 10.87
C THR A 115 14.63 9.78 10.51
N LEU A 116 15.27 9.54 9.38
CA LEU A 116 15.68 8.21 8.91
C LEU A 116 17.20 8.17 8.78
N THR A 117 17.87 7.31 9.56
CA THR A 117 19.31 7.10 9.43
C THR A 117 19.57 6.00 8.40
N ILE A 118 20.26 6.36 7.33
CA ILE A 118 20.59 5.48 6.20
C ILE A 118 22.10 5.21 6.15
N GLN A 119 22.45 4.17 5.40
CA GLN A 119 23.83 3.89 5.01
C GLN A 119 23.98 4.18 3.51
N GLU A 120 24.84 5.12 3.15
CA GLU A 120 25.11 5.52 1.78
C GLU A 120 26.60 5.69 1.58
N GLY A 121 27.21 4.95 0.62
CA GLY A 121 28.65 5.00 0.37
C GLY A 121 29.52 4.64 1.59
N GLY A 122 29.09 3.70 2.42
CA GLY A 122 29.80 3.31 3.65
C GLY A 122 29.68 4.30 4.82
N LYS A 123 28.94 5.40 4.64
CA LYS A 123 28.74 6.43 5.68
C LYS A 123 27.31 6.46 6.17
N ARG A 124 27.14 6.80 7.44
CA ARG A 124 25.82 7.07 8.01
C ARG A 124 25.37 8.50 7.65
N LYS A 125 24.15 8.61 7.17
CA LYS A 125 23.52 9.88 6.79
C LYS A 125 22.12 9.97 7.38
N VAL A 126 21.77 11.13 7.90
CA VAL A 126 20.40 11.39 8.42
C VAL A 126 19.61 12.07 7.33
N LEU A 127 18.49 11.44 6.94
CA LEU A 127 17.49 12.04 6.06
C LEU A 127 16.35 12.60 6.89
N ARG A 128 15.82 13.74 6.43
CA ARG A 128 14.63 14.39 6.99
C ARG A 128 13.56 14.47 5.91
N GLY A 129 12.31 14.70 6.33
CA GLY A 129 11.20 14.86 5.39
C GLY A 129 10.56 13.54 4.94
N ASP A 130 11.02 12.40 5.46
CA ASP A 130 10.37 11.11 5.24
C ASP A 130 9.05 11.04 6.02
N TYR A 131 8.00 10.47 5.39
CA TYR A 131 6.67 10.29 5.97
C TYR A 131 6.40 8.87 6.45
N THR A 132 7.44 8.03 6.53
CA THR A 132 7.28 6.72 7.15
C THR A 132 7.06 6.85 8.65
N GLY A 133 6.37 5.87 9.21
CA GLY A 133 6.03 5.87 10.62
C GLY A 133 5.82 4.47 11.15
N ARG A 134 5.32 4.40 12.36
CA ARG A 134 4.92 3.17 13.02
C ARG A 134 3.45 3.27 13.38
N VAL A 135 2.68 2.25 13.02
CA VAL A 135 1.30 2.11 13.48
C VAL A 135 1.35 1.79 14.97
N GLU A 136 0.61 2.56 15.77
CA GLU A 136 0.53 2.43 17.22
C GLU A 136 -0.84 1.88 17.66
N ARG A 137 -1.88 2.16 16.87
CA ARG A 137 -3.24 1.76 17.18
C ARG A 137 -4.01 1.43 15.89
N VAL A 138 -4.88 0.48 15.99
CA VAL A 138 -5.93 0.19 15.00
C VAL A 138 -7.28 0.57 15.63
N ASN A 139 -8.02 1.43 14.94
CA ASN A 139 -9.33 1.91 15.41
C ASN A 139 -10.42 0.91 15.04
#